data_d38c8c9c2ea5979b970d127e3d26a7b1
#
_entry.id   d38c8c9c2ea5979b970d127e3d26a7b1
#
_cell.length_a   1.000
_cell.length_b   1.000
_cell.length_c   1.000
_cell.angle_alpha   90.00
_cell.angle_beta   90.00
_cell.angle_gamma   90.00
#
_symmetry.space_group_name_H-M   'P 1'
#
loop_
_entity.id
_entity.type
_entity.pdbx_description
1 polymer ?
#
loop_
_entity_poly.entity_id
_entity_poly.type
_entity_poly.pdbx_seq_one_letter_code
_entity_poly.pdbx_strand_id
1 'polypeptide(L)'
;SDMGFLMQLHTSAGRIPTDKAYRFYVDQVVVANQLTRKLQKRIQEATQEGGMNQVEDLLISTTRLLAGLTQFVCLTSSPRVETSILRRIEFIRLSSQQILVVLVTRNGQVRNKIIATTEDLSQDFLNTVSSFLNEQFHNRSLHAIRQQILESMVEDKERYDRLLAQAVRLGKKAFELEDAPEVYIEGQHNLIFSERFRNLNSARGLMDAFEHKSMIMNLLDSTVEADGIQIFIGIENELESLQDCTMVKAQYSDQNNVLGTIGVIGPTNMDYQ
;
A
#
# COMPACT_ATOMS: atom_id res chain seq x y z
N SER A 1 -25.88 -28.39 10.87
CA SER A 1 -27.22 -28.52 10.35
C SER A 1 -27.21 -28.65 8.85
N ASP A 2 -28.26 -29.14 8.24
CA ASP A 2 -28.38 -29.59 6.85
C ASP A 2 -28.01 -28.52 5.79
N MET A 3 -28.03 -27.25 6.16
CA MET A 3 -27.63 -26.12 5.28
C MET A 3 -26.16 -25.71 5.39
N GLY A 4 -25.37 -26.32 6.29
CA GLY A 4 -23.96 -26.04 6.46
C GLY A 4 -23.61 -24.72 7.15
N PHE A 5 -24.58 -24.02 7.75
CA PHE A 5 -24.34 -22.76 8.47
C PHE A 5 -23.80 -22.96 9.89
N LEU A 6 -24.02 -24.12 10.49
CA LEU A 6 -23.59 -24.44 11.86
C LEU A 6 -22.79 -25.74 11.86
N MET A 7 -21.67 -25.73 12.56
CA MET A 7 -20.85 -26.93 12.82
C MET A 7 -20.76 -27.21 14.31
N GLN A 8 -20.49 -28.45 14.65
CA GLN A 8 -20.28 -28.92 16.02
C GLN A 8 -18.88 -29.48 16.13
N LEU A 9 -18.08 -28.90 17.03
CA LEU A 9 -16.69 -29.33 17.20
C LEU A 9 -16.56 -30.68 17.89
N HIS A 10 -17.44 -30.94 18.87
CA HIS A 10 -17.52 -32.21 19.60
C HIS A 10 -18.98 -32.50 19.97
N THR A 11 -19.32 -33.76 20.17
CA THR A 11 -20.67 -34.21 20.50
C THR A 11 -21.33 -33.54 21.74
N SER A 12 -20.49 -33.04 22.65
CA SER A 12 -20.93 -32.30 23.87
C SER A 12 -20.79 -30.78 23.75
N ALA A 13 -20.22 -30.29 22.64
CA ALA A 13 -20.03 -28.86 22.42
C ALA A 13 -21.28 -28.22 21.77
N GLY A 14 -21.49 -26.95 22.04
CA GLY A 14 -22.51 -26.16 21.34
C GLY A 14 -22.21 -26.07 19.84
N ARG A 15 -23.16 -25.54 19.06
CA ARG A 15 -22.98 -25.29 17.63
C ARG A 15 -22.33 -23.94 17.43
N ILE A 16 -21.35 -23.88 16.56
CA ILE A 16 -20.67 -22.64 16.16
C ILE A 16 -20.98 -22.31 14.70
N PRO A 17 -21.06 -21.02 14.33
CA PRO A 17 -21.20 -20.61 12.94
C PRO A 17 -20.00 -21.03 12.10
N THR A 18 -20.26 -21.37 10.85
CA THR A 18 -19.24 -21.59 9.82
C THR A 18 -18.94 -20.30 9.06
N ASP A 19 -17.88 -20.25 8.26
CA ASP A 19 -17.56 -19.13 7.37
C ASP A 19 -18.75 -18.80 6.45
N LYS A 20 -19.46 -19.83 5.99
CA LYS A 20 -20.70 -19.69 5.21
C LYS A 20 -21.80 -18.95 5.99
N ALA A 21 -21.89 -19.15 7.29
CA ALA A 21 -22.86 -18.44 8.12
C ALA A 21 -22.49 -16.97 8.27
N TYR A 22 -21.20 -16.66 8.49
CA TYR A 22 -20.71 -15.30 8.55
C TYR A 22 -20.86 -14.57 7.21
N ARG A 23 -20.59 -15.23 6.09
CA ARG A 23 -20.81 -14.67 4.75
C ARG A 23 -22.28 -14.32 4.55
N PHE A 24 -23.18 -15.23 4.85
CA PHE A 24 -24.62 -14.98 4.77
C PHE A 24 -25.05 -13.80 5.65
N TYR A 25 -24.51 -13.71 6.88
CA TYR A 25 -24.80 -12.61 7.77
C TYR A 25 -24.32 -11.27 7.19
N VAL A 26 -23.09 -11.21 6.68
CA VAL A 26 -22.53 -10.01 6.07
C VAL A 26 -23.35 -9.57 4.87
N ASP A 27 -23.71 -10.49 3.98
CA ASP A 27 -24.39 -10.17 2.72
C ASP A 27 -25.86 -9.78 2.90
N GLN A 28 -26.51 -10.30 3.93
CA GLN A 28 -27.97 -10.16 4.09
C GLN A 28 -28.40 -9.29 5.27
N VAL A 29 -27.57 -9.18 6.30
CA VAL A 29 -27.96 -8.56 7.57
C VAL A 29 -27.15 -7.31 7.88
N VAL A 30 -25.86 -7.28 7.51
CA VAL A 30 -25.02 -6.14 7.82
C VAL A 30 -25.41 -4.94 6.96
N VAL A 31 -25.83 -3.88 7.65
CA VAL A 31 -26.05 -2.57 7.03
C VAL A 31 -24.96 -1.66 7.57
N ALA A 32 -24.19 -1.04 6.66
CA ALA A 32 -23.16 -0.10 7.05
C ALA A 32 -23.76 1.04 7.91
N ASN A 33 -23.37 1.09 9.15
CA ASN A 33 -23.82 2.14 10.07
C ASN A 33 -23.12 3.46 9.74
N GLN A 34 -23.87 4.56 9.84
CA GLN A 34 -23.25 5.88 9.75
C GLN A 34 -22.34 6.11 10.95
N LEU A 35 -21.14 6.60 10.69
CA LEU A 35 -20.21 6.97 11.74
C LEU A 35 -20.83 7.97 12.71
N THR A 36 -20.74 7.68 14.01
CA THR A 36 -21.20 8.61 15.02
C THR A 36 -20.42 9.91 14.96
N ARG A 37 -21.06 11.04 15.31
CA ARG A 37 -20.38 12.36 15.33
C ARG A 37 -19.11 12.35 16.18
N LYS A 38 -19.10 11.59 17.28
CA LYS A 38 -17.91 11.44 18.15
C LYS A 38 -16.77 10.74 17.42
N LEU A 39 -17.05 9.72 16.61
CA LEU A 39 -16.06 8.99 15.84
C LEU A 39 -15.52 9.82 14.67
N GLN A 40 -16.42 10.51 13.96
CA GLN A 40 -16.04 11.47 12.91
C GLN A 40 -15.08 12.54 13.44
N LYS A 41 -15.39 13.10 14.63
CA LYS A 41 -14.53 14.10 15.27
C LYS A 41 -13.15 13.52 15.63
N ARG A 42 -13.07 12.31 16.20
CA ARG A 42 -11.80 11.65 16.49
C ARG A 42 -10.95 11.40 15.24
N ILE A 43 -11.58 11.01 14.12
CA ILE A 43 -10.89 10.85 12.85
C ILE A 43 -10.34 12.18 12.37
N GLN A 44 -11.15 13.25 12.42
CA GLN A 44 -10.71 14.60 12.03
C GLN A 44 -9.56 15.13 12.89
N GLU A 45 -9.64 14.95 14.21
CA GLU A 45 -8.59 15.36 15.14
C GLU A 45 -7.27 14.61 14.84
N ALA A 46 -7.32 13.30 14.70
CA ALA A 46 -6.14 12.50 14.39
C ALA A 46 -5.50 12.84 13.03
N THR A 47 -6.30 13.30 12.05
CA THR A 47 -5.79 13.73 10.75
C THR A 47 -5.27 15.18 10.76
N GLN A 48 -5.62 16.01 11.74
CA GLN A 48 -5.20 17.40 11.85
C GLN A 48 -4.01 17.61 12.80
N GLU A 49 -3.88 16.78 13.86
CA GLU A 49 -2.84 16.94 14.89
C GLU A 49 -1.42 16.61 14.41
N GLY A 50 -1.31 15.83 13.37
CA GLY A 50 -0.01 15.50 12.85
C GLY A 50 0.54 16.55 11.93
N GLY A 51 0.94 17.74 12.24
CA GLY A 51 1.62 18.73 11.37
C GLY A 51 2.16 18.17 10.05
N MET A 52 1.28 17.58 9.25
CA MET A 52 1.56 16.55 8.27
C MET A 52 2.22 17.16 7.05
N ASN A 53 3.52 17.23 7.08
CA ASN A 53 4.32 17.60 5.92
C ASN A 53 4.57 16.40 4.99
N GLN A 54 4.23 15.16 5.41
CA GLN A 54 4.50 13.96 4.63
C GLN A 54 3.29 13.00 4.62
N VAL A 55 3.00 12.43 3.45
CA VAL A 55 1.90 11.45 3.26
C VAL A 55 2.09 10.22 4.15
N GLU A 56 3.33 9.84 4.40
CA GLU A 56 3.71 8.70 5.25
C GLU A 56 3.20 8.85 6.68
N ASP A 57 3.38 10.03 7.29
CA ASP A 57 2.89 10.30 8.65
C ASP A 57 1.36 10.19 8.74
N LEU A 58 0.65 10.63 7.68
CA LEU A 58 -0.79 10.50 7.59
C LEU A 58 -1.21 9.02 7.53
N LEU A 59 -0.54 8.21 6.73
CA LEU A 59 -0.85 6.80 6.59
C LEU A 59 -0.59 6.04 7.90
N ILE A 60 0.54 6.28 8.55
CA ILE A 60 0.89 5.68 9.84
C ILE A 60 -0.15 6.07 10.91
N SER A 61 -0.47 7.35 11.03
CA SER A 61 -1.43 7.83 12.03
C SER A 61 -2.84 7.31 11.79
N THR A 62 -3.27 7.21 10.53
CA THR A 62 -4.54 6.62 10.13
C THR A 62 -4.60 5.13 10.46
N THR A 63 -3.55 4.38 10.13
CA THR A 63 -3.44 2.94 10.44
C THR A 63 -3.51 2.69 11.94
N ARG A 64 -2.78 3.52 12.72
CA ARG A 64 -2.77 3.46 14.19
C ARG A 64 -4.13 3.80 14.79
N LEU A 65 -4.77 4.85 14.29
CA LEU A 65 -6.12 5.21 14.73
C LEU A 65 -7.11 4.07 14.48
N LEU A 66 -7.09 3.48 13.28
CA LEU A 66 -7.98 2.40 12.90
C LEU A 66 -7.73 1.16 13.77
N ALA A 67 -6.48 0.79 14.03
CA ALA A 67 -6.12 -0.30 14.94
C ALA A 67 -6.60 -0.05 16.38
N GLY A 68 -6.51 1.18 16.86
CA GLY A 68 -7.02 1.59 18.16
C GLY A 68 -8.55 1.57 18.26
N LEU A 69 -9.26 1.86 17.18
CA LEU A 69 -10.72 1.84 17.13
C LEU A 69 -11.28 0.42 17.03
N THR A 70 -10.70 -0.40 16.16
CA THR A 70 -11.19 -1.76 15.88
C THR A 70 -10.67 -2.79 16.87
N GLN A 71 -9.55 -2.52 17.53
CA GLN A 71 -8.79 -3.48 18.34
C GLN A 71 -8.33 -4.70 17.53
N PHE A 72 -8.10 -4.50 16.22
CA PHE A 72 -7.60 -5.50 15.28
C PHE A 72 -6.29 -5.04 14.64
N VAL A 73 -5.69 -5.89 13.81
CA VAL A 73 -4.54 -5.51 13.00
C VAL A 73 -5.02 -4.68 11.82
N CYS A 74 -4.39 -3.54 11.62
CA CYS A 74 -4.69 -2.67 10.51
C CYS A 74 -3.48 -2.51 9.61
N LEU A 75 -3.73 -2.47 8.32
CA LEU A 75 -2.74 -2.40 7.26
C LEU A 75 -3.08 -1.22 6.37
N THR A 76 -2.07 -0.50 5.92
CA THR A 76 -2.25 0.53 4.88
C THR A 76 -1.08 0.46 3.93
N SER A 77 -1.35 0.31 2.63
CA SER A 77 -0.30 0.42 1.61
C SER A 77 0.02 1.88 1.33
N SER A 78 1.29 2.21 1.08
CA SER A 78 1.64 3.52 0.53
C SER A 78 1.05 3.68 -0.89
N PRO A 79 0.86 4.92 -1.36
CA PRO A 79 0.44 5.15 -2.75
C PRO A 79 1.37 4.44 -3.72
N ARG A 80 0.80 3.79 -4.73
CA ARG A 80 1.58 3.13 -5.78
C ARG A 80 2.40 4.16 -6.54
N VAL A 81 3.70 3.94 -6.61
CA VAL A 81 4.62 4.84 -7.33
C VAL A 81 4.27 4.92 -8.80
N GLU A 82 3.84 3.80 -9.40
CA GLU A 82 3.54 3.69 -10.82
C GLU A 82 2.41 4.63 -11.27
N THR A 83 1.42 4.88 -10.42
CA THR A 83 0.31 5.81 -10.68
C THR A 83 0.62 7.24 -10.27
N SER A 84 1.70 7.45 -9.53
CA SER A 84 2.10 8.79 -9.06
C SER A 84 2.53 9.67 -10.22
N ILE A 85 2.06 10.92 -10.23
CA ILE A 85 2.39 11.91 -11.25
C ILE A 85 3.67 12.63 -10.85
N LEU A 86 4.65 12.70 -11.75
CA LEU A 86 5.90 13.44 -11.54
C LEU A 86 5.59 14.94 -11.40
N ARG A 87 6.03 15.53 -10.31
CA ARG A 87 6.07 16.98 -10.12
C ARG A 87 7.45 17.56 -10.41
N ARG A 88 8.51 16.89 -9.90
CA ARG A 88 9.89 17.34 -10.04
C ARG A 88 10.88 16.19 -9.86
N ILE A 89 11.96 16.22 -10.62
CA ILE A 89 13.14 15.37 -10.43
C ILE A 89 14.39 16.23 -10.34
N GLU A 90 15.30 15.88 -9.42
CA GLU A 90 16.57 16.56 -9.20
C GLU A 90 17.70 15.55 -9.10
N PHE A 91 18.86 15.87 -9.69
CA PHE A 91 20.07 15.10 -9.56
C PHE A 91 21.13 15.92 -8.82
N ILE A 92 21.63 15.39 -7.72
CA ILE A 92 22.60 16.06 -6.85
C ILE A 92 23.89 15.22 -6.84
N ARG A 93 24.99 15.82 -7.20
CA ARG A 93 26.31 15.16 -7.17
C ARG A 93 26.77 14.98 -5.73
N LEU A 94 26.93 13.74 -5.29
CA LEU A 94 27.50 13.40 -3.98
C LEU A 94 29.02 13.19 -4.08
N SER A 95 29.47 12.52 -5.15
CA SER A 95 30.88 12.27 -5.44
C SER A 95 31.09 12.11 -6.95
N SER A 96 32.31 11.77 -7.38
CA SER A 96 32.62 11.46 -8.79
C SER A 96 31.87 10.23 -9.32
N GLN A 97 31.36 9.35 -8.43
CA GLN A 97 30.72 8.09 -8.81
C GLN A 97 29.32 7.91 -8.22
N GLN A 98 28.81 8.89 -7.47
CA GLN A 98 27.51 8.79 -6.81
C GLN A 98 26.68 10.05 -7.03
N ILE A 99 25.44 9.85 -7.42
CA ILE A 99 24.46 10.90 -7.64
C ILE A 99 23.23 10.55 -6.80
N LEU A 100 22.77 11.52 -5.98
CA LEU A 100 21.49 11.45 -5.31
C LEU A 100 20.42 11.93 -6.29
N VAL A 101 19.43 11.07 -6.54
CA VAL A 101 18.21 11.42 -7.26
C VAL A 101 17.13 11.73 -6.22
N VAL A 102 16.50 12.89 -6.35
CA VAL A 102 15.35 13.28 -5.55
C VAL A 102 14.16 13.41 -6.49
N LEU A 103 13.11 12.64 -6.24
CA LEU A 103 11.91 12.61 -7.04
C LEU A 103 10.75 13.07 -6.16
N VAL A 104 10.02 14.10 -6.63
CA VAL A 104 8.85 14.66 -5.96
C VAL A 104 7.63 14.39 -6.82
N THR A 105 6.60 13.81 -6.25
CA THR A 105 5.33 13.53 -6.92
C THR A 105 4.29 14.61 -6.62
N ARG A 106 3.21 14.65 -7.41
CA ARG A 106 2.16 15.66 -7.27
C ARG A 106 1.43 15.56 -5.93
N ASN A 107 1.29 14.36 -5.39
CA ASN A 107 0.70 14.08 -4.07
C ASN A 107 1.64 14.39 -2.89
N GLY A 108 2.82 14.98 -3.15
CA GLY A 108 3.77 15.41 -2.12
C GLY A 108 4.73 14.33 -1.62
N GLN A 109 4.69 13.12 -2.16
CA GLN A 109 5.70 12.11 -1.83
C GLN A 109 7.08 12.56 -2.32
N VAL A 110 8.08 12.45 -1.45
CA VAL A 110 9.49 12.67 -1.79
C VAL A 110 10.21 11.34 -1.70
N ARG A 111 10.85 10.96 -2.80
CA ARG A 111 11.67 9.76 -2.85
C ARG A 111 13.08 10.13 -3.20
N ASN A 112 14.02 9.44 -2.60
CA ASN A 112 15.44 9.63 -2.89
C ASN A 112 16.10 8.27 -3.18
N LYS A 113 17.08 8.29 -4.09
CA LYS A 113 17.87 7.12 -4.44
C LYS A 113 19.28 7.55 -4.78
N ILE A 114 20.27 6.81 -4.30
CA ILE A 114 21.66 7.00 -4.72
C ILE A 114 21.91 6.06 -5.90
N ILE A 115 22.31 6.64 -7.04
CA ILE A 115 22.70 5.89 -8.23
C ILE A 115 24.20 5.97 -8.43
N ALA A 116 24.81 4.83 -8.81
CA ALA A 116 26.21 4.78 -9.20
C ALA A 116 26.39 5.20 -10.68
N THR A 117 27.41 5.99 -10.93
CA THR A 117 27.85 6.38 -12.28
C THR A 117 29.30 6.01 -12.51
N THR A 118 29.65 5.69 -13.76
CA THR A 118 31.05 5.47 -14.18
C THR A 118 31.70 6.74 -14.72
N GLU A 119 30.91 7.77 -14.99
CA GLU A 119 31.35 9.05 -15.53
C GLU A 119 31.31 10.11 -14.42
N ASP A 120 32.34 10.94 -14.33
CA ASP A 120 32.36 12.10 -13.45
C ASP A 120 31.53 13.23 -14.05
N LEU A 121 30.29 13.37 -13.63
CA LEU A 121 29.35 14.36 -14.14
C LEU A 121 29.34 15.60 -13.24
N SER A 122 29.50 16.77 -13.84
CA SER A 122 29.45 18.04 -13.12
C SER A 122 28.01 18.33 -12.62
N GLN A 123 27.88 19.12 -11.54
CA GLN A 123 26.57 19.54 -11.06
C GLN A 123 25.80 20.36 -12.10
N ASP A 124 26.48 21.22 -12.89
CA ASP A 124 25.84 22.01 -13.95
C ASP A 124 25.21 21.11 -15.02
N PHE A 125 25.92 20.04 -15.39
CA PHE A 125 25.40 19.05 -16.31
C PHE A 125 24.15 18.34 -15.71
N LEU A 126 24.20 17.93 -14.44
CA LEU A 126 23.07 17.31 -13.74
C LEU A 126 21.86 18.25 -13.64
N ASN A 127 22.09 19.54 -13.43
CA ASN A 127 21.04 20.57 -13.44
C ASN A 127 20.36 20.67 -14.83
N THR A 128 21.16 20.59 -15.89
CA THR A 128 20.64 20.60 -17.27
C THR A 128 19.80 19.37 -17.55
N VAL A 129 20.25 18.19 -17.12
CA VAL A 129 19.48 16.93 -17.22
C VAL A 129 18.19 17.00 -16.42
N SER A 130 18.25 17.53 -15.20
CA SER A 130 17.04 17.72 -14.34
C SER A 130 16.02 18.61 -15.04
N SER A 131 16.46 19.74 -15.59
CA SER A 131 15.59 20.69 -16.29
C SER A 131 14.95 20.05 -17.52
N PHE A 132 15.72 19.32 -18.31
CA PHE A 132 15.26 18.61 -19.49
C PHE A 132 14.21 17.56 -19.15
N LEU A 133 14.46 16.70 -18.15
CA LEU A 133 13.50 15.66 -17.74
C LEU A 133 12.24 16.26 -17.14
N ASN A 134 12.35 17.33 -16.35
CA ASN A 134 11.21 18.04 -15.81
C ASN A 134 10.33 18.66 -16.90
N GLU A 135 10.92 19.23 -17.94
CA GLU A 135 10.18 19.78 -19.07
C GLU A 135 9.47 18.71 -19.90
N GLN A 136 10.18 17.60 -20.20
CA GLN A 136 9.65 16.52 -21.03
C GLN A 136 8.56 15.70 -20.31
N PHE A 137 8.67 15.51 -19.00
CA PHE A 137 7.85 14.58 -18.24
C PHE A 137 6.93 15.25 -17.21
N HIS A 138 6.80 16.56 -17.25
CA HIS A 138 5.88 17.28 -16.38
C HIS A 138 4.45 16.72 -16.47
N ASN A 139 3.84 16.47 -15.31
CA ASN A 139 2.48 15.93 -15.19
C ASN A 139 2.24 14.54 -15.82
N ARG A 140 3.28 13.76 -16.07
CA ARG A 140 3.14 12.36 -16.52
C ARG A 140 3.25 11.40 -15.33
N SER A 141 2.58 10.26 -15.42
CA SER A 141 2.75 9.18 -14.44
C SER A 141 4.14 8.57 -14.56
N LEU A 142 4.71 8.13 -13.43
CA LEU A 142 6.03 7.51 -13.42
C LEU A 142 6.07 6.25 -14.28
N HIS A 143 4.96 5.50 -14.36
CA HIS A 143 4.81 4.37 -15.26
C HIS A 143 4.94 4.78 -16.74
N ALA A 144 4.21 5.81 -17.17
CA ALA A 144 4.26 6.30 -18.54
C ALA A 144 5.67 6.83 -18.89
N ILE A 145 6.33 7.50 -17.95
CA ILE A 145 7.73 7.96 -18.13
C ILE A 145 8.65 6.77 -18.32
N ARG A 146 8.54 5.74 -17.49
CA ARG A 146 9.34 4.52 -17.59
C ARG A 146 9.16 3.83 -18.94
N GLN A 147 7.92 3.66 -19.40
CA GLN A 147 7.62 3.07 -20.70
C GLN A 147 8.23 3.89 -21.81
N GLN A 148 8.05 5.19 -21.82
CA GLN A 148 8.62 6.06 -22.86
C GLN A 148 10.15 6.05 -22.88
N ILE A 149 10.82 6.03 -21.73
CA ILE A 149 12.27 5.91 -21.64
C ILE A 149 12.74 4.57 -22.22
N LEU A 150 12.04 3.47 -21.92
CA LEU A 150 12.36 2.14 -22.45
C LEU A 150 12.17 2.09 -23.98
N GLU A 151 11.10 2.65 -24.51
CA GLU A 151 10.81 2.74 -25.95
C GLU A 151 11.87 3.59 -26.66
N SER A 152 12.22 4.75 -26.12
CA SER A 152 13.26 5.63 -26.69
C SER A 152 14.64 4.98 -26.77
N MET A 153 14.93 3.95 -25.98
CA MET A 153 16.19 3.20 -26.07
C MET A 153 16.21 2.18 -27.20
N VAL A 154 15.04 1.78 -27.73
CA VAL A 154 14.92 0.77 -28.78
C VAL A 154 15.01 1.40 -30.17
N GLU A 155 14.49 2.62 -30.34
CA GLU A 155 14.28 3.20 -31.67
C GLU A 155 15.47 3.99 -32.26
N ASP A 156 16.38 4.58 -31.45
CA ASP A 156 17.38 5.51 -32.00
C ASP A 156 18.79 5.41 -31.38
N LYS A 157 19.59 4.50 -31.87
CA LYS A 157 21.04 4.43 -31.53
C LYS A 157 21.93 5.47 -32.22
N GLU A 158 21.46 6.16 -33.25
CA GLU A 158 22.32 6.93 -34.13
C GLU A 158 22.07 8.45 -34.21
N ARG A 159 21.05 8.99 -33.56
CA ARG A 159 20.61 10.39 -33.80
C ARG A 159 20.63 11.33 -32.60
N TYR A 160 20.94 10.86 -31.42
CA TYR A 160 20.85 11.72 -30.22
C TYR A 160 22.19 12.31 -29.78
N ASP A 161 22.16 13.61 -29.56
CA ASP A 161 23.22 14.37 -28.90
C ASP A 161 23.62 13.67 -27.57
N ARG A 162 24.92 13.70 -27.26
CA ARG A 162 25.53 13.02 -26.09
C ARG A 162 24.80 13.34 -24.80
N LEU A 163 24.25 14.56 -24.68
CA LEU A 163 23.45 15.03 -23.54
C LEU A 163 22.15 14.24 -23.38
N LEU A 164 21.43 14.00 -24.47
CA LEU A 164 20.17 13.27 -24.45
C LEU A 164 20.39 11.79 -24.08
N ALA A 165 21.43 11.17 -24.63
CA ALA A 165 21.76 9.78 -24.30
C ALA A 165 22.15 9.61 -22.81
N GLN A 166 22.82 10.60 -22.21
CA GLN A 166 23.14 10.59 -20.79
C GLN A 166 21.90 10.90 -19.93
N ALA A 167 21.04 11.84 -20.35
CA ALA A 167 19.78 12.14 -19.69
C ALA A 167 18.85 10.91 -19.64
N VAL A 168 18.74 10.18 -20.76
CA VAL A 168 17.97 8.92 -20.84
C VAL A 168 18.56 7.86 -19.92
N ARG A 169 19.88 7.69 -19.88
CA ARG A 169 20.53 6.72 -18.96
C ARG A 169 20.34 7.07 -17.48
N LEU A 170 20.47 8.33 -17.12
CA LEU A 170 20.22 8.78 -15.75
C LEU A 170 18.74 8.67 -15.40
N GLY A 171 17.87 9.06 -16.32
CA GLY A 171 16.41 8.89 -16.18
C GLY A 171 16.05 7.43 -15.95
N LYS A 172 16.56 6.50 -16.77
CA LYS A 172 16.33 5.07 -16.57
C LYS A 172 16.69 4.63 -15.15
N LYS A 173 17.91 4.92 -14.68
CA LYS A 173 18.36 4.57 -13.33
C LYS A 173 17.52 5.26 -12.24
N ALA A 174 17.07 6.48 -12.48
CA ALA A 174 16.24 7.24 -11.57
C ALA A 174 14.83 6.65 -11.44
N PHE A 175 14.23 6.21 -12.55
CA PHE A 175 12.89 5.64 -12.61
C PHE A 175 12.86 4.10 -12.49
N GLU A 176 14.02 3.42 -12.45
CA GLU A 176 14.17 2.04 -11.96
C GLU A 176 14.05 2.02 -10.43
N LEU A 177 12.96 2.53 -9.90
CA LEU A 177 12.70 2.45 -8.47
C LEU A 177 12.25 1.02 -8.17
N GLU A 178 13.08 0.27 -7.45
CA GLU A 178 12.72 -1.00 -6.81
C GLU A 178 11.87 -0.73 -5.56
N ASP A 179 10.89 0.12 -5.68
CA ASP A 179 10.03 0.39 -4.54
C ASP A 179 8.81 -0.51 -4.63
N ALA A 180 8.90 -1.68 -4.02
CA ALA A 180 7.69 -2.30 -3.51
C ALA A 180 6.98 -1.23 -2.64
N PRO A 181 5.70 -0.95 -2.88
CA PRO A 181 4.97 0.01 -2.06
C PRO A 181 5.13 -0.39 -0.59
N GLU A 182 5.34 0.60 0.28
CA GLU A 182 5.47 0.34 1.70
C GLU A 182 4.12 -0.05 2.30
N VAL A 183 4.16 -0.99 3.25
CA VAL A 183 3.00 -1.35 4.05
C VAL A 183 3.25 -0.92 5.48
N TYR A 184 2.33 -0.14 6.00
CA TYR A 184 2.26 0.24 7.40
C TYR A 184 1.35 -0.73 8.13
N ILE A 185 1.81 -1.31 9.24
CA ILE A 185 1.10 -2.34 9.99
C ILE A 185 1.05 -1.88 11.45
N GLU A 186 -0.17 -1.80 11.99
CA GLU A 186 -0.39 -1.41 13.39
C GLU A 186 -1.37 -2.40 14.05
N GLY A 187 -1.27 -2.54 15.36
CA GLY A 187 -2.19 -3.38 16.13
C GLY A 187 -1.80 -4.87 16.17
N GLN A 188 -0.58 -5.27 15.78
CA GLN A 188 -0.15 -6.67 15.84
C GLN A 188 -0.28 -7.29 17.25
N HIS A 189 -0.10 -6.48 18.29
CA HIS A 189 -0.29 -6.92 19.67
C HIS A 189 -1.73 -7.35 19.99
N ASN A 190 -2.72 -6.83 19.27
CA ASN A 190 -4.13 -7.21 19.44
C ASN A 190 -4.39 -8.68 19.08
N LEU A 191 -3.56 -9.28 18.20
CA LEU A 191 -3.64 -10.70 17.88
C LEU A 191 -3.31 -11.57 19.10
N ILE A 192 -2.30 -11.17 19.88
CA ILE A 192 -1.77 -11.95 20.98
C ILE A 192 -2.71 -11.89 22.19
N PHE A 193 -3.35 -10.75 22.42
CA PHE A 193 -4.20 -10.50 23.58
C PHE A 193 -5.70 -10.80 23.35
N SER A 194 -6.08 -11.11 22.12
CA SER A 194 -7.47 -11.40 21.80
C SER A 194 -7.81 -12.86 22.11
N GLU A 195 -8.66 -13.11 23.12
CA GLU A 195 -9.22 -14.44 23.38
C GLU A 195 -10.01 -15.01 22.19
N ARG A 196 -10.31 -14.18 21.19
CA ARG A 196 -11.01 -14.53 19.95
C ARG A 196 -10.12 -15.25 18.94
N PHE A 197 -8.79 -15.06 19.01
CA PHE A 197 -7.82 -15.86 18.25
C PHE A 197 -7.52 -17.16 19.00
N ARG A 198 -8.38 -18.16 18.81
CA ARG A 198 -8.30 -19.45 19.53
C ARG A 198 -7.11 -20.31 19.11
N ASN A 199 -6.50 -20.03 17.99
CA ASN A 199 -5.43 -20.86 17.42
C ASN A 199 -4.09 -20.11 17.45
N LEU A 200 -3.21 -20.50 18.37
CA LEU A 200 -1.85 -19.95 18.47
C LEU A 200 -1.03 -20.16 17.19
N ASN A 201 -1.31 -21.21 16.42
CA ASN A 201 -0.60 -21.45 15.17
C ASN A 201 -1.00 -20.45 14.09
N SER A 202 -2.29 -20.08 14.03
CA SER A 202 -2.77 -19.05 13.10
C SER A 202 -2.19 -17.67 13.46
N ALA A 203 -2.12 -17.32 14.76
CA ALA A 203 -1.50 -16.09 15.21
C ALA A 203 -0.01 -16.03 14.86
N ARG A 204 0.72 -17.14 15.00
CA ARG A 204 2.13 -17.24 14.59
C ARG A 204 2.28 -17.11 13.08
N GLY A 205 1.48 -17.83 12.28
CA GLY A 205 1.50 -17.74 10.82
C GLY A 205 1.20 -16.32 10.31
N LEU A 206 0.33 -15.58 11.01
CA LEU A 206 0.06 -14.17 10.72
C LEU A 206 1.27 -13.28 11.03
N MET A 207 1.94 -13.49 12.17
CA MET A 207 3.16 -12.75 12.50
C MET A 207 4.25 -12.99 11.47
N ASP A 208 4.46 -14.23 11.07
CA ASP A 208 5.42 -14.59 10.02
C ASP A 208 5.04 -13.94 8.68
N ALA A 209 3.75 -13.87 8.33
CA ALA A 209 3.28 -13.20 7.14
C ALA A 209 3.55 -11.68 7.18
N PHE A 210 3.43 -11.02 8.34
CA PHE A 210 3.71 -9.59 8.49
C PHE A 210 5.20 -9.25 8.35
N GLU A 211 6.11 -10.18 8.58
CA GLU A 211 7.53 -9.99 8.30
C GLU A 211 7.82 -9.95 6.79
N HIS A 212 6.95 -10.56 5.97
CA HIS A 212 7.08 -10.61 4.52
C HIS A 212 6.23 -9.54 3.83
N LYS A 213 6.73 -8.29 3.80
CA LYS A 213 6.02 -7.13 3.23
C LYS A 213 5.45 -7.37 1.83
N SER A 214 6.17 -8.09 0.96
CA SER A 214 5.69 -8.42 -0.39
C SER A 214 4.44 -9.32 -0.39
N MET A 215 4.33 -10.24 0.56
CA MET A 215 3.16 -11.10 0.71
C MET A 215 1.92 -10.29 1.13
N ILE A 216 2.10 -9.38 2.06
CA ILE A 216 1.02 -8.48 2.51
C ILE A 216 0.60 -7.51 1.40
N MET A 217 1.56 -7.03 0.61
CA MET A 217 1.23 -6.21 -0.56
C MET A 217 0.37 -6.95 -1.58
N ASN A 218 0.76 -8.16 -1.94
CA ASN A 218 -0.05 -8.98 -2.87
C ASN A 218 -1.46 -9.20 -2.32
N LEU A 219 -1.58 -9.42 -1.01
CA LEU A 219 -2.88 -9.57 -0.35
C LEU A 219 -3.74 -8.28 -0.42
N LEU A 220 -3.14 -7.11 -0.21
CA LEU A 220 -3.83 -5.83 -0.33
C LEU A 220 -4.20 -5.51 -1.80
N ASP A 221 -3.36 -5.94 -2.74
CA ASP A 221 -3.52 -5.69 -4.17
C ASP A 221 -4.45 -6.68 -4.88
N SER A 222 -4.59 -7.90 -4.34
CA SER A 222 -5.54 -8.87 -4.91
C SER A 222 -6.96 -8.29 -4.88
N THR A 223 -7.64 -8.26 -6.02
CA THR A 223 -9.01 -7.73 -6.20
C THR A 223 -9.16 -6.19 -6.29
N VAL A 224 -8.28 -5.53 -7.04
CA VAL A 224 -8.32 -4.06 -7.27
C VAL A 224 -9.56 -3.58 -8.06
N GLU A 225 -10.36 -4.47 -8.63
CA GLU A 225 -11.43 -4.10 -9.61
C GLU A 225 -12.80 -3.75 -8.99
N ALA A 226 -12.99 -3.88 -7.67
CA ALA A 226 -14.29 -3.60 -7.06
C ALA A 226 -14.27 -2.31 -6.23
N ASP A 227 -15.13 -1.37 -6.57
CA ASP A 227 -15.40 -0.19 -5.76
C ASP A 227 -16.04 -0.58 -4.41
N GLY A 228 -15.60 0.08 -3.34
CA GLY A 228 -16.20 -0.05 -2.01
C GLY A 228 -15.41 -0.94 -1.04
N ILE A 229 -16.12 -1.43 -0.02
CA ILE A 229 -15.57 -2.28 1.03
C ILE A 229 -15.68 -3.74 0.61
N GLN A 230 -14.58 -4.46 0.65
CA GLN A 230 -14.52 -5.89 0.39
C GLN A 230 -14.24 -6.65 1.68
N ILE A 231 -14.93 -7.78 1.88
CA ILE A 231 -14.82 -8.60 3.08
C ILE A 231 -14.52 -10.03 2.64
N PHE A 232 -13.43 -10.61 3.14
CA PHE A 232 -12.99 -11.99 2.89
C PHE A 232 -13.03 -12.75 4.21
N ILE A 233 -13.82 -13.81 4.30
CA ILE A 233 -14.08 -14.55 5.54
C ILE A 233 -13.48 -15.95 5.44
N GLY A 234 -12.60 -16.30 6.40
CA GLY A 234 -12.08 -17.65 6.54
C GLY A 234 -11.38 -18.13 5.27
N ILE A 235 -11.87 -19.22 4.70
CA ILE A 235 -11.31 -19.87 3.50
C ILE A 235 -11.35 -19.01 2.22
N GLU A 236 -12.06 -17.89 2.22
CA GLU A 236 -12.05 -16.94 1.10
C GLU A 236 -10.73 -16.17 1.00
N ASN A 237 -9.92 -16.18 2.06
CA ASN A 237 -8.60 -15.59 2.04
C ASN A 237 -7.61 -16.46 1.25
N GLU A 238 -6.85 -15.85 0.36
CA GLU A 238 -5.86 -16.53 -0.48
C GLU A 238 -4.68 -17.10 0.34
N LEU A 239 -4.34 -16.44 1.45
CA LEU A 239 -3.28 -16.88 2.35
C LEU A 239 -3.81 -17.87 3.37
N GLU A 240 -3.18 -19.05 3.45
CA GLU A 240 -3.53 -20.11 4.41
C GLU A 240 -3.49 -19.60 5.86
N SER A 241 -2.53 -18.73 6.20
CA SER A 241 -2.42 -18.11 7.52
C SER A 241 -3.58 -17.18 7.89
N LEU A 242 -4.39 -16.76 6.92
CA LEU A 242 -5.57 -15.92 7.10
C LEU A 242 -6.89 -16.70 7.10
N GLN A 243 -6.88 -18.01 6.91
CA GLN A 243 -8.11 -18.81 6.81
C GLN A 243 -8.90 -18.91 8.13
N ASP A 244 -8.30 -18.59 9.27
CA ASP A 244 -8.99 -18.44 10.55
C ASP A 244 -9.40 -16.96 10.84
N CYS A 245 -9.22 -16.07 9.86
CA CYS A 245 -9.43 -14.63 10.00
C CYS A 245 -10.43 -14.10 9.00
N THR A 246 -10.93 -12.91 9.28
CA THR A 246 -11.61 -12.07 8.31
C THR A 246 -10.72 -10.90 7.93
N MET A 247 -10.61 -10.65 6.65
CA MET A 247 -9.98 -9.45 6.11
C MET A 247 -11.05 -8.53 5.52
N VAL A 248 -11.07 -7.29 5.99
CA VAL A 248 -11.88 -6.21 5.43
C VAL A 248 -10.92 -5.24 4.77
N LYS A 249 -11.12 -4.93 3.50
CA LYS A 249 -10.27 -3.98 2.77
C LYS A 249 -11.09 -2.98 1.96
N ALA A 250 -10.54 -1.77 1.81
CA ALA A 250 -11.09 -0.71 0.99
C ALA A 250 -9.97 0.07 0.33
N GLN A 251 -10.22 0.56 -0.87
CA GLN A 251 -9.30 1.44 -1.56
C GLN A 251 -9.45 2.87 -1.06
N TYR A 252 -8.34 3.60 -1.01
CA TYR A 252 -8.35 5.04 -0.83
C TYR A 252 -7.83 5.73 -2.10
N SER A 253 -8.44 6.84 -2.43
CA SER A 253 -8.21 7.53 -3.70
C SER A 253 -8.11 9.05 -3.51
N ASP A 254 -7.48 9.70 -4.49
CA ASP A 254 -7.53 11.15 -4.67
C ASP A 254 -8.28 11.46 -5.97
N GLN A 255 -9.40 12.16 -5.83
CA GLN A 255 -10.34 12.46 -6.93
C GLN A 255 -10.82 11.20 -7.66
N ASN A 256 -10.11 10.71 -8.68
CA ASN A 256 -10.46 9.51 -9.45
C ASN A 256 -9.32 8.48 -9.53
N ASN A 257 -8.20 8.73 -8.86
CA ASN A 257 -7.06 7.83 -8.90
C ASN A 257 -6.96 7.03 -7.61
N VAL A 258 -7.03 5.70 -7.69
CA VAL A 258 -6.74 4.81 -6.57
C VAL A 258 -5.27 4.99 -6.19
N LEU A 259 -5.03 5.38 -4.95
CA LEU A 259 -3.69 5.57 -4.41
C LEU A 259 -3.18 4.32 -3.72
N GLY A 260 -4.02 3.65 -2.96
CA GLY A 260 -3.64 2.46 -2.21
C GLY A 260 -4.83 1.79 -1.53
N THR A 261 -4.54 0.86 -0.63
CA THR A 261 -5.54 0.05 0.06
C THR A 261 -5.35 0.13 1.57
N ILE A 262 -6.44 0.20 2.29
CA ILE A 262 -6.52 0.05 3.75
C ILE A 262 -7.14 -1.30 4.04
N GLY A 263 -6.56 -2.08 4.97
CA GLY A 263 -7.05 -3.37 5.39
C GLY A 263 -7.18 -3.48 6.90
N VAL A 264 -8.13 -4.27 7.35
CA VAL A 264 -8.32 -4.68 8.76
C VAL A 264 -8.37 -6.19 8.80
N ILE A 265 -7.56 -6.82 9.66
CA ILE A 265 -7.55 -8.26 9.88
C ILE A 265 -8.03 -8.53 11.31
N GLY A 266 -9.13 -9.23 11.41
CA GLY A 266 -9.73 -9.65 12.68
C GLY A 266 -10.13 -11.13 12.65
N PRO A 267 -10.62 -11.67 13.78
CA PRO A 267 -11.14 -13.05 13.81
C PRO A 267 -12.45 -13.16 13.01
N THR A 268 -12.76 -14.37 12.51
CA THR A 268 -13.99 -14.61 11.73
C THR A 268 -15.27 -14.27 12.51
N ASN A 269 -15.24 -14.27 13.83
CA ASN A 269 -16.35 -13.92 14.73
C ASN A 269 -16.32 -12.45 15.20
N MET A 270 -15.65 -11.56 14.45
CA MET A 270 -15.64 -10.13 14.76
C MET A 270 -17.04 -9.50 14.60
N ASP A 271 -17.21 -8.29 15.14
CA ASP A 271 -18.39 -7.48 14.88
C ASP A 271 -18.25 -6.81 13.49
N TYR A 272 -19.19 -7.11 12.61
CA TYR A 272 -19.22 -6.60 11.24
C TYR A 272 -20.03 -5.31 11.07
N GLN A 273 -20.61 -4.75 12.16
CA GLN A 273 -21.43 -3.53 12.10
C GLN A 273 -20.65 -2.23 12.26
#